data_a76ce91f59523bf6239714688c673df1
#
_entry.id   a76ce91f59523bf6239714688c673df1
#
_cell.length_a   1.000
_cell.length_b   1.000
_cell.length_c   1.000
_cell.angle_alpha   90.00
_cell.angle_beta   90.00
_cell.angle_gamma   90.00
#
_symmetry.space_group_name_H-M   'P 1'
#
loop_
_entity.id
_entity.type
_entity.pdbx_description
1 polymer ?
#
loop_
_entity_poly.entity_id
_entity_poly.type
_entity_poly.pdbx_seq_one_letter_code
_entity_poly.pdbx_strand_id
1 'polypeptide(L)'
;MNIITNEDQLRIPCKPVDLEAGHEIGKKLLKHVVENTDKEVGLAANQVGIDARVLAMNVKDPIYYINPRITSTSEEEFIFQEACLSFPKKTVHTSRYMQVTVEADNVEGAHVYYANDEQSQLETAC
;
A
#
# COMPACT_ATOMS: atom_id res chain seq x y z
N MET A 1 -0.28 16.36 4.92
CA MET A 1 -1.45 15.60 4.43
C MET A 1 -2.33 15.19 5.59
N ASN A 2 -3.62 15.35 5.45
CA ASN A 2 -4.58 14.88 6.44
C ASN A 2 -4.97 13.43 6.14
N ILE A 3 -4.94 12.59 7.15
CA ILE A 3 -5.29 11.16 7.02
C ILE A 3 -6.80 11.00 7.17
N ILE A 4 -7.41 10.33 6.21
CA ILE A 4 -8.84 10.02 6.23
C ILE A 4 -9.10 8.86 7.19
N THR A 5 -10.09 9.03 8.05
CA THR A 5 -10.51 8.01 9.04
C THR A 5 -11.93 7.49 8.79
N ASN A 6 -12.65 8.02 7.81
CA ASN A 6 -13.98 7.55 7.45
C ASN A 6 -13.88 6.22 6.71
N GLU A 7 -14.34 5.15 7.35
CA GLU A 7 -14.25 3.79 6.82
C GLU A 7 -15.01 3.61 5.51
N ASP A 8 -16.19 4.20 5.38
CA ASP A 8 -16.99 4.10 4.15
C ASP A 8 -16.26 4.77 2.98
N GLN A 9 -15.63 5.91 3.22
CA GLN A 9 -14.84 6.60 2.21
C GLN A 9 -13.62 5.78 1.78
N LEU A 10 -12.94 5.14 2.73
CA LEU A 10 -11.75 4.32 2.44
C LEU A 10 -12.08 3.07 1.63
N ARG A 11 -13.32 2.59 1.68
CA ARG A 11 -13.75 1.38 0.95
C ARG A 11 -14.21 1.66 -0.48
N ILE A 12 -14.33 2.92 -0.87
CA ILE A 12 -14.68 3.27 -2.25
C ILE A 12 -13.50 2.92 -3.16
N PRO A 13 -13.70 2.09 -4.21
CA PRO A 13 -12.63 1.76 -5.14
C PRO A 13 -12.08 3.00 -5.83
N CYS A 14 -10.75 3.11 -5.86
CA CYS A 14 -10.08 4.23 -6.50
C CYS A 14 -10.09 4.09 -8.02
N LYS A 15 -10.07 5.23 -8.70
CA LYS A 15 -10.02 5.28 -10.17
C LYS A 15 -8.58 5.17 -10.65
N PRO A 16 -8.34 4.48 -11.78
CA PRO A 16 -7.03 4.51 -12.41
C PRO A 16 -6.69 5.92 -12.91
N VAL A 17 -5.40 6.23 -12.97
CA VAL A 17 -4.89 7.53 -13.42
C VAL A 17 -3.88 7.33 -14.53
N ASP A 18 -3.59 8.38 -15.32
CA ASP A 18 -2.50 8.34 -16.28
C ASP A 18 -1.13 8.41 -15.58
N LEU A 19 -0.07 8.13 -16.31
CA LEU A 19 1.28 8.09 -15.73
C LEU A 19 1.72 9.46 -15.20
N GLU A 20 1.40 10.54 -15.86
CA GLU A 20 1.80 11.87 -15.43
C GLU A 20 1.17 12.22 -14.07
N ALA A 21 -0.14 12.08 -13.96
CA ALA A 21 -0.85 12.30 -12.70
C ALA A 21 -0.41 11.32 -11.63
N GLY A 22 -0.22 10.04 -12.00
CA GLY A 22 0.23 8.99 -11.11
C GLY A 22 1.61 9.26 -10.52
N HIS A 23 2.57 9.72 -11.31
CA HIS A 23 3.90 10.09 -10.83
C HIS A 23 3.85 11.26 -9.85
N GLU A 24 3.06 12.27 -10.14
CA GLU A 24 2.89 13.42 -9.25
C GLU A 24 2.32 13.01 -7.90
N ILE A 25 1.25 12.21 -7.89
CA ILE A 25 0.63 11.70 -6.68
C ILE A 25 1.60 10.76 -5.94
N GLY A 26 2.22 9.84 -6.65
CA GLY A 26 3.16 8.87 -6.08
C GLY A 26 4.34 9.52 -5.38
N LYS A 27 4.90 10.57 -5.95
CA LYS A 27 6.00 11.33 -5.33
C LYS A 27 5.58 12.00 -4.02
N LYS A 28 4.36 12.55 -3.98
CA LYS A 28 3.83 13.16 -2.75
C LYS A 28 3.60 12.13 -1.65
N LEU A 29 3.02 10.99 -1.99
CA LEU A 29 2.79 9.89 -1.05
C LEU A 29 4.12 9.34 -0.52
N LEU A 30 5.07 9.09 -1.41
CA LEU A 30 6.36 8.54 -1.05
C LEU A 30 7.14 9.49 -0.14
N LYS A 31 7.11 10.77 -0.42
CA LYS A 31 7.71 11.78 0.45
C LYS A 31 7.14 11.72 1.86
N HIS A 32 5.83 11.60 1.99
CA HIS A 32 5.16 11.50 3.29
C HIS A 32 5.57 10.23 4.04
N VAL A 33 5.62 9.09 3.35
CA VAL A 33 6.03 7.81 3.93
C VAL A 33 7.49 7.86 4.39
N VAL A 34 8.38 8.40 3.57
CA VAL A 34 9.82 8.51 3.89
C VAL A 34 10.05 9.43 5.09
N GLU A 35 9.32 10.53 5.18
CA GLU A 35 9.42 11.47 6.31
C GLU A 35 8.82 10.92 7.61
N ASN A 36 7.99 9.88 7.54
CA ASN A 36 7.27 9.29 8.67
C ASN A 36 7.51 7.78 8.81
N THR A 37 8.71 7.30 8.46
CA THR A 37 9.03 5.86 8.46
C THR A 37 8.92 5.19 9.83
N ASP A 38 8.98 5.93 10.91
CA ASP A 38 8.77 5.44 12.27
C ASP A 38 7.29 5.17 12.59
N LYS A 39 6.38 5.70 11.79
CA LYS A 39 4.93 5.63 12.01
C LYS A 39 4.19 4.86 10.92
N GLU A 40 4.72 4.85 9.71
CA GLU A 40 4.06 4.25 8.57
C GLU A 40 5.06 3.60 7.61
N VAL A 41 4.65 2.49 7.01
CA VAL A 41 5.42 1.77 5.99
C VAL A 41 4.77 1.83 4.62
N GLY A 42 3.50 2.23 4.55
CA GLY A 42 2.76 2.35 3.31
C GLY A 42 1.63 3.36 3.42
N LEU A 43 1.25 3.95 2.29
CA LEU A 43 0.20 4.94 2.21
C LEU A 43 -0.46 4.90 0.83
N ALA A 44 -1.77 4.72 0.80
CA ALA A 44 -2.56 4.80 -0.43
C ALA A 44 -3.16 6.19 -0.61
N ALA A 45 -3.39 6.58 -1.86
CA ALA A 45 -3.91 7.91 -2.18
C ALA A 45 -5.25 8.22 -1.51
N ASN A 46 -6.15 7.24 -1.41
CA ASN A 46 -7.45 7.46 -0.78
C ASN A 46 -7.36 7.74 0.72
N GLN A 47 -6.28 7.33 1.38
CA GLN A 47 -6.07 7.64 2.80
C GLN A 47 -5.79 9.13 3.04
N VAL A 48 -5.45 9.87 2.02
CA VAL A 48 -5.25 11.32 2.07
C VAL A 48 -6.29 12.08 1.23
N GLY A 49 -7.39 11.43 0.87
CA GLY A 49 -8.50 12.05 0.18
C GLY A 49 -8.34 12.19 -1.33
N ILE A 50 -7.40 11.50 -1.93
CA ILE A 50 -7.18 11.53 -3.38
C ILE A 50 -7.79 10.28 -4.01
N ASP A 51 -8.75 10.47 -4.93
CA ASP A 51 -9.38 9.37 -5.66
C ASP A 51 -8.49 8.94 -6.82
N ALA A 52 -7.44 8.21 -6.49
CA ALA A 52 -6.47 7.70 -7.45
C ALA A 52 -5.93 6.37 -7.00
N ARG A 53 -5.73 5.45 -7.95
CA ARG A 53 -5.19 4.13 -7.68
C ARG A 53 -3.65 4.18 -7.68
N VAL A 54 -3.12 4.80 -6.62
CA VAL A 54 -1.68 4.98 -6.39
C VAL A 54 -1.38 4.66 -4.93
N LEU A 55 -0.28 3.95 -4.70
CA LEU A 55 0.21 3.71 -3.35
C LEU A 55 1.73 3.87 -3.29
N ALA A 56 2.23 4.20 -2.11
CA ALA A 56 3.66 4.26 -1.82
C ALA A 56 3.99 3.39 -0.62
N MET A 57 5.17 2.81 -0.60
CA MET A 57 5.66 2.03 0.53
C MET A 57 7.18 2.18 0.68
N ASN A 58 7.65 2.02 1.92
CA ASN A 58 9.06 2.10 2.26
C ASN A 58 9.38 1.02 3.30
N VAL A 59 9.49 -0.23 2.86
CA VAL A 59 9.86 -1.36 3.73
C VAL A 59 11.35 -1.66 3.57
N LYS A 60 11.79 -2.03 2.37
CA LYS A 60 13.20 -2.19 2.02
C LYS A 60 13.70 -0.97 1.27
N ASP A 61 13.05 -0.68 0.14
CA ASP A 61 13.36 0.45 -0.72
C ASP A 61 12.09 1.30 -0.88
N PRO A 62 12.24 2.64 -0.89
CA PRO A 62 11.10 3.51 -1.18
C PRO A 62 10.62 3.28 -2.61
N ILE A 63 9.33 3.02 -2.77
CA ILE A 63 8.72 2.81 -4.08
C ILE A 63 7.27 3.28 -4.06
N TYR A 64 6.76 3.74 -5.20
CA TYR A 64 5.34 3.93 -5.41
C TYR A 64 4.86 3.17 -6.65
N TYR A 65 3.59 2.78 -6.63
CA TYR A 65 2.96 2.05 -7.71
C TYR A 65 1.79 2.85 -8.28
N ILE A 66 1.76 2.98 -9.60
CA ILE A 66 0.67 3.64 -10.35
C ILE A 66 -0.22 2.56 -10.95
N ASN A 67 -1.51 2.62 -10.62
CA ASN A 67 -2.50 1.62 -11.03
C ASN A 67 -2.06 0.19 -10.68
N PRO A 68 -1.64 -0.07 -9.42
CA PRO A 68 -1.18 -1.39 -9.04
C PRO A 68 -2.31 -2.41 -9.11
N ARG A 69 -1.93 -3.65 -9.43
CA ARG A 69 -2.85 -4.79 -9.47
C ARG A 69 -2.14 -6.04 -8.97
N ILE A 70 -2.87 -6.83 -8.22
CA ILE A 70 -2.39 -8.12 -7.76
C ILE A 70 -2.70 -9.12 -8.87
N THR A 71 -1.66 -9.70 -9.47
CA THR A 71 -1.80 -10.64 -10.59
C THR A 71 -1.74 -12.09 -10.16
N SER A 72 -1.19 -12.37 -8.98
CA SER A 72 -1.11 -13.72 -8.43
C SER A 72 -0.98 -13.65 -6.91
N THR A 73 -1.58 -14.64 -6.23
CA THR A 73 -1.46 -14.81 -4.78
C THR A 73 -1.22 -16.29 -4.48
N SER A 74 -0.60 -16.58 -3.33
CA SER A 74 -0.51 -17.94 -2.83
C SER A 74 -1.87 -18.45 -2.38
N GLU A 75 -2.04 -19.77 -2.29
CA GLU A 75 -3.23 -20.37 -1.68
C GLU A 75 -3.20 -20.23 -0.16
N GLU A 76 -2.01 -20.19 0.44
CA GLU A 76 -1.82 -20.06 1.88
C GLU A 76 -1.98 -18.62 2.32
N GLU A 77 -2.56 -18.45 3.51
CA GLU A 77 -2.76 -17.15 4.16
C GLU A 77 -2.15 -17.19 5.56
N PHE A 78 -1.83 -16.02 6.09
CA PHE A 78 -1.43 -15.85 7.48
C PHE A 78 -2.27 -14.76 8.14
N ILE A 79 -2.35 -14.80 9.47
CA ILE A 79 -3.04 -13.76 10.24
C ILE A 79 -1.99 -12.72 10.66
N PHE A 80 -2.23 -11.47 10.30
CA PHE A 80 -1.35 -10.35 10.60
C PHE A 80 -2.06 -9.35 11.51
N GLN A 81 -1.38 -8.98 12.60
CA GLN A 81 -1.87 -7.94 13.49
C GLN A 81 -1.36 -6.59 12.99
N GLU A 82 -2.27 -5.75 12.54
CA GLU A 82 -1.94 -4.48 11.90
C GLU A 82 -2.40 -3.29 12.72
N ALA A 83 -1.56 -2.24 12.74
CA ALA A 83 -1.95 -0.90 13.14
C ALA A 83 -2.07 -0.04 11.89
N CYS A 84 -3.23 0.55 11.66
CA CYS A 84 -3.48 1.36 10.48
C CYS A 84 -3.41 2.84 10.80
N LEU A 85 -2.76 3.62 9.93
CA LEU A 85 -2.65 5.07 10.10
C LEU A 85 -4.01 5.77 10.09
N SER A 86 -4.98 5.26 9.32
CA SER A 86 -6.37 5.76 9.32
C SER A 86 -7.13 5.45 10.60
N PHE A 87 -6.70 4.43 11.36
CA PHE A 87 -7.31 3.99 12.62
C PHE A 87 -6.23 3.82 13.70
N PRO A 88 -5.55 4.90 14.13
CA PRO A 88 -4.33 4.82 14.92
C PRO A 88 -4.53 4.23 16.32
N LYS A 89 -5.77 4.18 16.83
CA LYS A 89 -6.10 3.63 18.14
C LYS A 89 -6.62 2.20 18.10
N LYS A 90 -6.70 1.62 16.87
CA LYS A 90 -7.19 0.26 16.67
C LYS A 90 -6.07 -0.62 16.16
N THR A 91 -5.97 -1.80 16.72
CA THR A 91 -5.18 -2.88 16.17
C THR A 91 -6.15 -3.90 15.59
N VAL A 92 -5.98 -4.24 14.32
CA VAL A 92 -6.85 -5.20 13.63
C VAL A 92 -6.07 -6.45 13.25
N HIS A 93 -6.76 -7.59 13.29
CA HIS A 93 -6.22 -8.86 12.81
C HIS A 93 -6.77 -9.09 11.40
N THR A 94 -5.89 -9.21 10.42
CA THR A 94 -6.27 -9.43 9.03
C THR A 94 -5.65 -10.71 8.50
N SER A 95 -6.35 -11.36 7.57
CA SER A 95 -5.81 -12.50 6.84
C SER A 95 -5.12 -11.98 5.57
N ARG A 96 -3.88 -12.40 5.36
CA ARG A 96 -3.06 -12.01 4.21
C ARG A 96 -2.47 -13.22 3.52
N TYR A 97 -2.23 -13.12 2.21
CA TYR A 97 -1.58 -14.18 1.47
C TYR A 97 -0.10 -14.27 1.82
N MET A 98 0.45 -15.49 1.78
CA MET A 98 1.88 -15.74 2.03
C MET A 98 2.77 -15.21 0.91
N GLN A 99 2.21 -15.10 -0.29
CA GLN A 99 2.90 -14.56 -1.47
C GLN A 99 1.93 -13.71 -2.27
N VAL A 100 2.39 -12.54 -2.69
CA VAL A 100 1.61 -11.63 -3.53
C VAL A 100 2.50 -11.15 -4.68
N THR A 101 1.96 -11.20 -5.89
CA THR A 101 2.63 -10.69 -7.09
C THR A 101 1.90 -9.43 -7.55
N VAL A 102 2.64 -8.34 -7.72
CA VAL A 102 2.10 -7.02 -8.08
C VAL A 102 2.68 -6.55 -9.40
N GLU A 103 1.83 -6.04 -10.28
CA GLU A 103 2.22 -5.29 -11.46
C GLU A 103 1.63 -3.89 -11.37
N ALA A 104 2.29 -2.92 -12.00
CA ALA A 104 1.83 -1.54 -12.05
C ALA A 104 2.32 -0.86 -13.31
N ASP A 105 1.66 0.25 -13.68
CA ASP A 105 1.95 0.93 -14.94
C ASP A 105 3.31 1.62 -14.99
N ASN A 106 3.89 1.92 -13.84
CA ASN A 106 5.18 2.62 -13.74
C ASN A 106 6.38 1.70 -13.50
N VAL A 107 6.17 0.40 -13.42
CA VAL A 107 7.25 -0.57 -13.21
C VAL A 107 7.22 -1.65 -14.28
N GLU A 108 8.40 -2.12 -14.69
CA GLU A 108 8.53 -3.22 -15.62
C GLU A 108 8.49 -4.55 -14.86
N GLY A 109 7.76 -5.53 -15.43
CA GLY A 109 7.65 -6.86 -14.87
C GLY A 109 6.82 -6.92 -13.59
N ALA A 110 6.89 -8.04 -12.93
CA ALA A 110 6.15 -8.33 -11.72
C ALA A 110 7.05 -8.23 -10.49
N HIS A 111 6.55 -7.60 -9.44
CA HIS A 111 7.19 -7.56 -8.14
C HIS A 111 6.55 -8.59 -7.22
N VAL A 112 7.34 -9.46 -6.62
CA VAL A 112 6.85 -10.55 -5.77
C VAL A 112 7.23 -10.26 -4.33
N TYR A 113 6.25 -10.36 -3.44
CA TYR A 113 6.40 -10.16 -2.01
C TYR A 113 6.08 -11.45 -1.27
N TYR A 114 6.92 -11.83 -0.31
CA TYR A 114 6.81 -13.07 0.45
C TYR A 114 6.65 -12.77 1.93
N ALA A 115 5.78 -13.51 2.61
CA ALA A 115 5.55 -13.38 4.05
C ALA A 115 6.32 -14.44 4.86
N ASN A 116 7.55 -14.75 4.46
CA ASN A 116 8.37 -15.79 5.10
C ASN A 116 9.29 -15.28 6.22
N ASP A 117 9.37 -13.96 6.39
CA ASP A 117 10.05 -13.31 7.51
C ASP A 117 9.27 -12.06 7.93
N GLU A 118 9.67 -11.41 9.01
CA GLU A 118 8.95 -10.26 9.55
C GLU A 118 8.86 -9.09 8.56
N GLN A 119 9.95 -8.79 7.88
CA GLN A 119 9.99 -7.70 6.89
C GLN A 119 9.14 -8.04 5.67
N SER A 120 9.25 -9.26 5.16
CA SER A 120 8.44 -9.72 4.04
C SER A 120 6.95 -9.77 4.37
N GLN A 121 6.60 -10.05 5.63
CA GLN A 121 5.21 -9.98 6.09
C GLN A 121 4.67 -8.56 6.00
N LEU A 122 5.46 -7.55 6.37
CA LEU A 122 5.07 -6.14 6.22
C LEU A 122 4.86 -5.78 4.75
N GLU A 123 5.77 -6.19 3.87
CA GLU A 123 5.64 -5.97 2.43
C GLU A 123 4.37 -6.61 1.85
N THR A 124 4.08 -7.83 2.25
CA THR A 124 2.91 -8.57 1.78
C THR A 124 1.60 -7.96 2.31
N ALA A 125 1.62 -7.40 3.51
CA ALA A 125 0.48 -6.74 4.12
C ALA A 125 0.18 -5.37 3.49
N CYS A 126 1.21 -4.66 3.04
CA CYS A 126 1.03 -3.41 2.32
C CYS A 126 0.49 -3.64 0.92
#